data_60f1411b9833434eb1487922ee37abb6
#
_entry.id   60f1411b9833434eb1487922ee37abb6
#
_cell.length_a   1.000
_cell.length_b   1.000
_cell.length_c   1.000
_cell.angle_alpha   90.00
_cell.angle_beta   90.00
_cell.angle_gamma   90.00
#
_symmetry.space_group_name_H-M   'P 1'
#
loop_
_entity.id
_entity.type
_entity.pdbx_description
1 polymer ?
#
loop_
_entity_poly.entity_id
_entity_poly.type
_entity_poly.pdbx_seq_one_letter_code
_entity_poly.pdbx_strand_id
1 'polypeptide(L)'
;MYCILVAGVPATGKGRMAQELSQRLGLPWLSKDAIKEKLYDTVGFRSREEKVALGEGALEALYYTAGQLLQAGVPCILENNFEEVSKPGLLALLERCQCQAVTVFLTGEPEALYRRFLQRDRSPQRHR
;
A
#
# COMPACT_ATOMS: atom_id res chain seq x y z
N MET A 1 1.70 10.38 13.36
CA MET A 1 1.94 9.07 12.72
C MET A 1 1.64 9.16 11.25
N TYR A 2 2.44 8.53 10.43
CA TYR A 2 2.23 8.59 9.00
C TYR A 2 2.50 7.23 8.35
N CYS A 3 1.96 7.03 7.16
CA CYS A 3 2.32 5.89 6.33
C CYS A 3 2.43 6.36 4.88
N ILE A 4 3.20 5.64 4.10
CA ILE A 4 3.42 5.97 2.71
C ILE A 4 2.66 4.96 1.86
N LEU A 5 1.81 5.46 0.97
CA LEU A 5 1.05 4.61 0.07
C LEU A 5 1.71 4.66 -1.30
N VAL A 6 2.14 3.51 -1.80
CA VAL A 6 2.70 3.43 -3.14
C VAL A 6 1.65 2.77 -4.02
N ALA A 7 1.10 3.54 -4.95
CA ALA A 7 0.01 3.11 -5.80
C ALA A 7 0.34 3.37 -7.25
N GLY A 8 -0.52 2.93 -8.14
CA GLY A 8 -0.32 3.16 -9.56
C GLY A 8 -0.81 1.97 -10.36
N VAL A 9 -0.81 2.13 -11.69
CA VAL A 9 -1.25 1.06 -12.55
C VAL A 9 -0.22 -0.06 -12.57
N PRO A 10 -0.61 -1.28 -12.96
CA PRO A 10 0.32 -2.40 -13.00
C PRO A 10 1.50 -2.11 -13.92
N ALA A 11 2.62 -2.76 -13.61
CA ALA A 11 3.84 -2.68 -14.41
C ALA A 11 4.45 -1.28 -14.47
N THR A 12 4.23 -0.46 -13.45
CA THR A 12 4.84 0.86 -13.41
C THR A 12 5.99 0.96 -12.42
N GLY A 13 6.39 -0.16 -11.83
CA GLY A 13 7.51 -0.15 -10.90
C GLY A 13 7.15 0.14 -9.47
N LYS A 14 5.90 -0.14 -9.06
CA LYS A 14 5.50 0.09 -7.68
C LYS A 14 6.39 -0.64 -6.68
N GLY A 15 6.68 -1.90 -6.95
CA GLY A 15 7.50 -2.68 -6.04
C GLY A 15 8.90 -2.12 -5.90
N ARG A 16 9.47 -1.69 -7.01
CA ARG A 16 10.81 -1.11 -6.98
C ARG A 16 10.83 0.20 -6.19
N MET A 17 9.83 1.04 -6.40
CA MET A 17 9.74 2.30 -5.68
C MET A 17 9.56 2.06 -4.19
N ALA A 18 8.68 1.13 -3.83
CA ALA A 18 8.43 0.82 -2.43
C ALA A 18 9.68 0.26 -1.77
N GLN A 19 10.40 -0.60 -2.47
CA GLN A 19 11.63 -1.18 -1.95
C GLN A 19 12.68 -0.10 -1.70
N GLU A 20 12.81 0.81 -2.64
CA GLU A 20 13.78 1.88 -2.52
C GLU A 20 13.44 2.79 -1.35
N LEU A 21 12.17 3.14 -1.20
CA LEU A 21 11.74 3.95 -0.08
C LEU A 21 11.98 3.23 1.24
N SER A 22 11.72 1.93 1.26
CA SER A 22 11.95 1.14 2.47
C SER A 22 13.40 1.18 2.88
N GLN A 23 14.30 1.02 1.93
CA GLN A 23 15.72 1.00 2.23
C GLN A 23 16.23 2.36 2.66
N ARG A 24 15.75 3.42 2.02
CA ARG A 24 16.22 4.76 2.33
C ARG A 24 15.67 5.28 3.65
N LEU A 25 14.43 4.96 3.95
CA LEU A 25 13.78 5.48 5.14
C LEU A 25 13.83 4.53 6.32
N GLY A 26 14.24 3.29 6.10
CA GLY A 26 14.28 2.31 7.17
C GLY A 26 12.91 1.91 7.65
N LEU A 27 11.92 1.84 6.73
CA LEU A 27 10.56 1.52 7.09
C LEU A 27 10.16 0.16 6.55
N PRO A 28 9.29 -0.56 7.27
CA PRO A 28 8.75 -1.82 6.74
C PRO A 28 7.96 -1.56 5.47
N TRP A 29 8.05 -2.48 4.54
CA TRP A 29 7.36 -2.40 3.27
C TRP A 29 6.43 -3.58 3.16
N LEU A 30 5.13 -3.30 3.07
CA LEU A 30 4.09 -4.31 2.96
C LEU A 30 3.48 -4.22 1.58
N SER A 31 3.53 -5.32 0.83
CA SER A 31 3.03 -5.37 -0.54
C SER A 31 1.86 -6.33 -0.61
N LYS A 32 0.70 -5.84 -1.07
CA LYS A 32 -0.45 -6.72 -1.25
C LYS A 32 -0.14 -7.82 -2.25
N ASP A 33 0.56 -7.48 -3.34
CA ASP A 33 0.88 -8.48 -4.35
C ASP A 33 1.82 -9.54 -3.81
N ALA A 34 2.79 -9.16 -2.98
CA ALA A 34 3.69 -10.13 -2.40
C ALA A 34 2.94 -11.08 -1.47
N ILE A 35 2.01 -10.56 -0.68
CA ILE A 35 1.20 -11.41 0.19
C ILE A 35 0.34 -12.34 -0.65
N LYS A 36 -0.27 -11.80 -1.71
CA LYS A 36 -1.13 -12.59 -2.58
C LYS A 36 -0.35 -13.74 -3.23
N GLU A 37 0.87 -13.48 -3.68
CA GLU A 37 1.69 -14.52 -4.28
C GLU A 37 2.02 -15.63 -3.29
N LYS A 38 2.28 -15.26 -2.05
CA LYS A 38 2.53 -16.27 -1.03
C LYS A 38 1.30 -17.15 -0.81
N LEU A 39 0.11 -16.53 -0.85
CA LEU A 39 -1.11 -17.30 -0.68
C LEU A 39 -1.37 -18.21 -1.88
N TYR A 40 -1.07 -17.73 -3.09
CA TYR A 40 -1.21 -18.57 -4.28
C TYR A 40 -0.29 -19.80 -4.17
N ASP A 41 0.93 -19.59 -3.70
CA ASP A 41 1.92 -20.65 -3.63
C ASP A 41 1.63 -21.65 -2.51
N THR A 42 1.07 -21.20 -1.39
CA THR A 42 0.90 -22.04 -0.22
C THR A 42 -0.50 -22.64 -0.13
N VAL A 43 -1.53 -21.86 -0.43
CA VAL A 43 -2.90 -22.34 -0.36
C VAL A 43 -3.37 -22.86 -1.70
N GLY A 44 -3.05 -22.15 -2.76
CA GLY A 44 -3.47 -22.52 -4.10
C GLY A 44 -4.92 -22.17 -4.35
N PHE A 45 -5.35 -22.29 -5.60
CA PHE A 45 -6.74 -22.05 -5.97
C PHE A 45 -7.09 -22.95 -7.14
N ARG A 46 -8.36 -23.34 -7.23
CA ARG A 46 -8.85 -24.16 -8.33
C ARG A 46 -9.86 -23.42 -9.18
N SER A 47 -10.27 -22.24 -8.79
CA SER A 47 -11.27 -21.51 -9.55
C SER A 47 -10.94 -20.03 -9.47
N ARG A 48 -11.60 -19.27 -10.35
CA ARG A 48 -11.43 -17.81 -10.33
C ARG A 48 -11.97 -17.24 -9.03
N GLU A 49 -13.05 -17.83 -8.52
CA GLU A 49 -13.62 -17.35 -7.26
C GLU A 49 -12.66 -17.53 -6.11
N GLU A 50 -11.98 -18.67 -6.07
CA GLU A 50 -10.99 -18.90 -5.02
C GLU A 50 -9.81 -17.95 -5.17
N LYS A 51 -9.40 -17.69 -6.41
CA LYS A 51 -8.30 -16.79 -6.67
C LYS A 51 -8.63 -15.37 -6.18
N VAL A 52 -9.85 -14.92 -6.46
CA VAL A 52 -10.30 -13.61 -6.00
C VAL A 52 -10.36 -13.55 -4.48
N ALA A 53 -10.83 -14.62 -3.86
CA ALA A 53 -10.92 -14.67 -2.40
C ALA A 53 -9.54 -14.55 -1.76
N LEU A 54 -8.52 -15.17 -2.37
CA LEU A 54 -7.16 -15.05 -1.85
C LEU A 54 -6.66 -13.62 -1.98
N GLY A 55 -7.03 -12.93 -3.07
CA GLY A 55 -6.65 -11.54 -3.22
C GLY A 55 -7.29 -10.65 -2.17
N GLU A 56 -8.56 -10.92 -1.84
CA GLU A 56 -9.23 -10.18 -0.79
C GLU A 56 -8.59 -10.46 0.56
N GLY A 57 -8.22 -11.72 0.80
CA GLY A 57 -7.52 -12.08 2.02
C GLY A 57 -6.18 -11.38 2.13
N ALA A 58 -5.48 -11.23 1.01
CA ALA A 58 -4.21 -10.53 1.01
C ALA A 58 -4.39 -9.07 1.41
N LEU A 59 -5.46 -8.43 0.94
CA LEU A 59 -5.73 -7.05 1.29
C LEU A 59 -6.04 -6.92 2.78
N GLU A 60 -6.84 -7.84 3.31
CA GLU A 60 -7.15 -7.82 4.73
C GLU A 60 -5.89 -8.03 5.58
N ALA A 61 -5.02 -8.94 5.14
CA ALA A 61 -3.77 -9.18 5.85
C ALA A 61 -2.87 -7.95 5.81
N LEU A 62 -2.87 -7.25 4.69
CA LEU A 62 -2.10 -6.02 4.55
C LEU A 62 -2.56 -4.99 5.57
N TYR A 63 -3.87 -4.77 5.63
CA TYR A 63 -4.41 -3.76 6.55
C TYR A 63 -4.26 -4.18 8.00
N TYR A 64 -4.41 -5.46 8.29
CA TYR A 64 -4.23 -5.93 9.65
C TYR A 64 -2.79 -5.69 10.11
N THR A 65 -1.83 -6.08 9.28
CA THR A 65 -0.42 -5.93 9.62
C THR A 65 -0.05 -4.46 9.76
N ALA A 66 -0.54 -3.63 8.83
CA ALA A 66 -0.26 -2.20 8.89
C ALA A 66 -0.82 -1.60 10.17
N GLY A 67 -2.03 -2.03 10.57
CA GLY A 67 -2.63 -1.53 11.80
C GLY A 67 -1.79 -1.84 13.01
N GLN A 68 -1.22 -3.05 13.06
CA GLN A 68 -0.36 -3.43 14.18
C GLN A 68 0.89 -2.55 14.24
N LEU A 69 1.50 -2.30 13.08
CA LEU A 69 2.70 -1.48 13.04
C LEU A 69 2.40 -0.03 13.42
N LEU A 70 1.37 0.54 12.84
CA LEU A 70 1.04 1.94 13.09
C LEU A 70 0.63 2.17 14.53
N GLN A 71 -0.11 1.25 15.12
CA GLN A 71 -0.51 1.38 16.52
C GLN A 71 0.66 1.22 17.46
N ALA A 72 1.70 0.52 17.03
CA ALA A 72 2.92 0.39 17.81
C ALA A 72 3.89 1.55 17.59
N GLY A 73 3.49 2.54 16.80
CA GLY A 73 4.33 3.69 16.56
C GLY A 73 5.33 3.50 15.44
N VAL A 74 5.12 2.54 14.55
CA VAL A 74 6.04 2.25 13.47
C VAL A 74 5.42 2.65 12.14
N PRO A 75 5.90 3.72 11.49
CA PRO A 75 5.42 4.07 10.17
C PRO A 75 5.77 2.96 9.18
N CYS A 76 4.97 2.83 8.13
CA CYS A 76 5.21 1.77 7.17
C CYS A 76 4.82 2.20 5.77
N ILE A 77 5.22 1.40 4.80
CA ILE A 77 4.94 1.63 3.39
C ILE A 77 3.94 0.56 2.96
N LEU A 78 2.84 0.98 2.36
CA LEU A 78 1.83 0.08 1.85
C LEU A 78 1.79 0.18 0.34
N GLU A 79 1.99 -0.93 -0.34
CA GLU A 79 1.98 -0.98 -1.79
C GLU A 79 0.75 -1.72 -2.27
N ASN A 80 -0.08 -1.07 -3.08
CA ASN A 80 -1.29 -1.66 -3.63
C ASN A 80 -1.77 -0.76 -4.75
N ASN A 81 -2.74 -1.23 -5.52
CA ASN A 81 -3.35 -0.38 -6.54
C ASN A 81 -4.29 0.63 -5.89
N PHE A 82 -4.84 0.30 -4.74
CA PHE A 82 -5.80 1.13 -4.02
C PHE A 82 -6.98 1.52 -4.88
N GLU A 83 -7.60 0.51 -5.47
CA GLU A 83 -8.81 0.72 -6.26
C GLU A 83 -9.96 1.11 -5.36
N GLU A 84 -11.06 1.55 -5.96
CA GLU A 84 -12.21 2.02 -5.20
C GLU A 84 -12.67 1.03 -4.14
N VAL A 85 -12.64 -0.26 -4.47
CA VAL A 85 -13.12 -1.27 -3.55
C VAL A 85 -12.26 -1.37 -2.30
N SER A 86 -10.99 -0.97 -2.38
CA SER A 86 -10.10 -1.07 -1.24
C SER A 86 -10.06 0.20 -0.40
N LYS A 87 -10.65 1.29 -0.87
CA LYS A 87 -10.56 2.57 -0.18
C LYS A 87 -11.26 2.60 1.17
N PRO A 88 -12.46 2.04 1.34
CA PRO A 88 -13.10 2.12 2.65
C PRO A 88 -12.26 1.49 3.75
N GLY A 89 -11.63 0.35 3.47
CA GLY A 89 -10.76 -0.28 4.45
C GLY A 89 -9.53 0.55 4.77
N LEU A 90 -8.96 1.17 3.74
CA LEU A 90 -7.81 2.03 3.93
C LEU A 90 -8.16 3.24 4.78
N LEU A 91 -9.28 3.90 4.48
CA LEU A 91 -9.68 5.08 5.23
C LEU A 91 -9.97 4.74 6.68
N ALA A 92 -10.61 3.58 6.91
CA ALA A 92 -10.89 3.14 8.27
C ALA A 92 -9.59 2.87 9.03
N LEU A 93 -8.60 2.31 8.35
CA LEU A 93 -7.31 2.05 8.97
C LEU A 93 -6.63 3.35 9.37
N LEU A 94 -6.60 4.33 8.46
CA LEU A 94 -5.93 5.59 8.72
C LEU A 94 -6.60 6.33 9.86
N GLU A 95 -7.92 6.29 9.91
CA GLU A 95 -8.65 6.98 10.97
C GLU A 95 -8.42 6.29 12.31
N ARG A 96 -8.51 4.96 12.33
CA ARG A 96 -8.33 4.22 13.56
C ARG A 96 -6.94 4.44 14.16
N CYS A 97 -5.93 4.56 13.31
CA CYS A 97 -4.56 4.74 13.77
C CYS A 97 -4.15 6.20 13.85
N GLN A 98 -5.06 7.12 13.57
CA GLN A 98 -4.78 8.55 13.54
C GLN A 98 -3.54 8.83 12.69
N CYS A 99 -3.57 8.29 11.49
CA CYS A 99 -2.41 8.27 10.61
C CYS A 99 -2.66 9.13 9.39
N GLN A 100 -1.65 9.90 9.00
CA GLN A 100 -1.69 10.66 7.76
C GLN A 100 -1.03 9.84 6.67
N ALA A 101 -1.56 9.92 5.47
CA ALA A 101 -1.04 9.17 4.35
C ALA A 101 -0.31 10.09 3.39
N VAL A 102 0.88 9.66 2.99
CA VAL A 102 1.64 10.31 1.93
C VAL A 102 1.57 9.36 0.74
N THR A 103 0.99 9.81 -0.36
CA THR A 103 0.76 8.94 -1.50
C THR A 103 1.74 9.19 -2.62
N VAL A 104 2.38 8.11 -3.08
CA VAL A 104 3.24 8.13 -4.24
C VAL A 104 2.52 7.35 -5.33
N PHE A 105 2.09 8.03 -6.37
CA PHE A 105 1.30 7.41 -7.43
C PHE A 105 2.13 7.30 -8.70
N LEU A 106 2.37 6.07 -9.15
CA LEU A 106 3.18 5.84 -10.34
C LEU A 106 2.31 5.86 -11.58
N THR A 107 2.64 6.74 -12.50
CA THR A 107 1.89 6.88 -13.74
C THR A 107 2.63 6.32 -14.94
N GLY A 108 3.87 5.90 -14.74
CA GLY A 108 4.72 5.50 -15.85
C GLY A 108 5.67 6.60 -16.27
N GLU A 109 5.54 7.78 -15.68
CA GLU A 109 6.41 8.91 -15.96
C GLU A 109 7.13 9.29 -14.67
N PRO A 110 8.41 8.95 -14.57
CA PRO A 110 9.13 9.14 -13.29
C PRO A 110 9.13 10.58 -12.79
N GLU A 111 9.23 11.55 -13.71
CA GLU A 111 9.26 12.94 -13.28
C GLU A 111 7.93 13.37 -12.70
N ALA A 112 6.84 12.94 -13.31
CA ALA A 112 5.52 13.25 -12.80
C ALA A 112 5.33 12.63 -11.41
N LEU A 113 5.90 11.45 -11.21
CA LEU A 113 5.82 10.78 -9.93
C LEU A 113 6.43 11.63 -8.82
N TYR A 114 7.62 12.14 -9.03
CA TYR A 114 8.28 12.94 -8.00
C TYR A 114 7.50 14.20 -7.68
N ARG A 115 6.98 14.85 -8.71
CA ARG A 115 6.21 16.07 -8.47
C ARG A 115 4.97 15.76 -7.64
N ARG A 116 4.28 14.66 -7.95
CA ARG A 116 3.09 14.30 -7.21
C ARG A 116 3.42 13.99 -5.76
N PHE A 117 4.51 13.29 -5.52
CA PHE A 117 4.90 12.94 -4.18
C PHE A 117 5.17 14.20 -3.35
N LEU A 118 5.93 15.14 -3.88
CA LEU A 118 6.24 16.35 -3.17
C LEU A 118 5.01 17.20 -2.90
N GLN A 119 4.09 17.27 -3.87
CA GLN A 119 2.88 18.01 -3.66
C GLN A 119 2.04 17.45 -2.54
N ARG A 120 1.83 16.17 -2.54
CA ARG A 120 0.99 15.55 -1.53
C ARG A 120 1.60 15.66 -0.16
N ASP A 121 2.92 15.58 -0.09
CA ASP A 121 3.59 15.69 1.18
C ASP A 121 3.38 17.04 1.81
N ARG A 122 3.21 18.07 1.01
CA ARG A 122 3.01 19.41 1.54
C ARG A 122 1.55 19.76 1.75
N SER A 123 0.64 18.95 1.32
CA SER A 123 -0.76 19.24 1.46
C SER A 123 -1.22 19.01 2.89
N PRO A 124 -1.83 19.98 3.51
CA PRO A 124 -2.23 19.82 4.90
C PRO A 124 -3.26 18.77 5.10
N GLN A 125 -4.06 18.56 4.10
CA GLN A 125 -5.05 17.61 4.28
C GLN A 125 -4.60 16.33 3.94
N ARG A 126 -3.79 16.23 3.15
CA ARG A 126 -3.29 15.07 2.76
C ARG A 126 -4.12 13.99 2.65
N HIS A 127 -5.15 13.99 2.52
CA HIS A 127 -5.92 12.89 2.46
C HIS A 127 -6.30 12.74 1.23
N ARG A 128 -5.98 12.88 0.50
CA ARG A 128 -6.34 12.68 -0.73
C ARG A 128 -6.52 11.40 -1.10
#